data_bf6f4b9eaeff744ed4ba3dd95302fc7d
#
_entry.id   bf6f4b9eaeff744ed4ba3dd95302fc7d
#
_cell.length_a   1.000
_cell.length_b   1.000
_cell.length_c   1.000
_cell.angle_alpha   90.00
_cell.angle_beta   90.00
_cell.angle_gamma   90.00
#
_symmetry.space_group_name_H-M   'P 1'
#
loop_
_entity.id
_entity.type
_entity.pdbx_description
1 polymer ?
#
loop_
_entity_poly.entity_id
_entity_poly.type
_entity_poly.pdbx_seq_one_letter_code
_entity_poly.pdbx_strand_id
1 'polypeptide(L)'
;MKDMAPQMYDRASTVFSPDGRLYQVEYAREAVKRGTTAVGIKVNEGVVLLVDKRVTSRLIEANSIEKIFQIDDHIGAATSGLVADARALVDRARVESQVNRVSYDEPIGVEVLSKKICDHKQTFTQYGGTRPYGTSLLIAGVEDQTPRLFETDPSGALLEYKATAIGAGRAPVIEVFEAEYDENMSLDDAIFLGIDALYKAADGKFKPETLEVGIIPVSDKDFRKLTTDEVQVFADKIYAKYPKTDEESSADDNKEADIDI
;
A
#
# COMPACT_ATOMS: atom_id res chain seq x y z
N MET A 1 8.65 39.53 -0.12
CA MET A 1 9.07 38.51 -1.09
C MET A 1 8.36 37.18 -0.79
N LYS A 2 7.04 37.30 -0.57
CA LYS A 2 6.13 36.16 -0.39
C LYS A 2 5.35 36.10 -1.66
N ASP A 3 5.19 35.13 -2.42
CA ASP A 3 4.29 34.94 -3.57
C ASP A 3 4.87 35.01 -5.00
N MET A 4 6.16 34.89 -5.17
CA MET A 4 6.68 34.50 -6.48
C MET A 4 7.03 32.99 -6.39
N ALA A 5 6.01 32.32 -6.34
CA ALA A 5 5.52 31.48 -7.23
C ALA A 5 6.05 30.06 -7.43
N PRO A 6 5.28 29.07 -6.96
CA PRO A 6 5.44 27.68 -7.41
C PRO A 6 5.60 27.58 -8.94
N GLN A 7 4.85 28.38 -9.71
CA GLN A 7 4.79 28.37 -11.17
C GLN A 7 6.12 28.52 -11.92
N MET A 8 7.18 28.98 -11.28
CA MET A 8 8.50 29.15 -11.91
C MET A 8 9.39 27.92 -11.70
N TYR A 9 9.19 27.18 -10.60
CA TYR A 9 10.00 26.04 -10.20
C TYR A 9 9.29 24.68 -10.38
N ASP A 10 8.00 24.67 -10.71
CA ASP A 10 7.19 23.45 -10.85
C ASP A 10 7.24 22.84 -12.25
N ARG A 11 7.76 23.58 -13.25
CA ARG A 11 7.83 23.13 -14.65
C ARG A 11 8.95 22.14 -14.94
N ALA A 12 9.95 22.08 -14.06
CA ALA A 12 11.09 21.18 -14.23
C ALA A 12 11.18 20.20 -13.04
N SER A 13 11.34 18.93 -13.33
CA SER A 13 11.46 17.87 -12.32
C SER A 13 12.78 17.92 -11.55
N THR A 14 13.79 18.60 -12.08
CA THR A 14 15.19 18.57 -11.61
C THR A 14 15.65 19.83 -10.90
N VAL A 15 14.80 20.87 -10.82
CA VAL A 15 15.15 22.19 -10.27
C VAL A 15 14.63 22.32 -8.84
N PHE A 16 15.55 22.62 -7.93
CA PHE A 16 15.18 22.98 -6.55
C PHE A 16 14.58 24.38 -6.48
N SER A 17 13.51 24.52 -5.70
CA SER A 17 13.03 25.82 -5.26
C SER A 17 14.03 26.47 -4.29
N PRO A 18 13.93 27.78 -4.01
CA PRO A 18 14.74 28.43 -2.99
C PRO A 18 14.64 27.80 -1.60
N ASP A 19 13.51 27.13 -1.31
CA ASP A 19 13.27 26.42 -0.05
C ASP A 19 13.81 24.97 -0.06
N GLY A 20 14.53 24.56 -1.13
CA GLY A 20 15.13 23.24 -1.27
C GLY A 20 14.11 22.13 -1.60
N ARG A 21 12.96 22.44 -2.21
CA ARG A 21 11.94 21.48 -2.62
C ARG A 21 12.02 21.14 -4.10
N LEU A 22 11.72 19.90 -4.44
CA LEU A 22 11.42 19.44 -5.80
C LEU A 22 9.90 19.39 -5.96
N TYR A 23 9.29 20.40 -6.58
CA TYR A 23 7.82 20.49 -6.65
C TYR A 23 7.17 19.31 -7.35
N GLN A 24 7.78 18.75 -8.38
CA GLN A 24 7.24 17.55 -9.06
C GLN A 24 7.21 16.33 -8.14
N VAL A 25 8.16 16.23 -7.19
CA VAL A 25 8.12 15.18 -6.14
C VAL A 25 6.99 15.44 -5.14
N GLU A 26 6.77 16.70 -4.73
CA GLU A 26 5.65 17.05 -3.85
C GLU A 26 4.29 16.74 -4.52
N TYR A 27 4.13 17.05 -5.81
CA TYR A 27 2.92 16.69 -6.55
C TYR A 27 2.75 15.17 -6.73
N ALA A 28 3.83 14.44 -6.91
CA ALA A 28 3.79 12.98 -6.93
C ALA A 28 3.35 12.40 -5.57
N ARG A 29 3.80 12.98 -4.45
CA ARG A 29 3.30 12.62 -3.11
C ARG A 29 1.82 12.91 -2.93
N GLU A 30 1.31 14.02 -3.49
CA GLU A 30 -0.13 14.31 -3.47
C GLU A 30 -0.94 13.28 -4.28
N ALA A 31 -0.40 12.74 -5.38
CA ALA A 31 -1.02 11.63 -6.10
C ALA A 31 -1.11 10.37 -5.24
N VAL A 32 -0.06 10.06 -4.46
CA VAL A 32 -0.07 8.95 -3.50
C VAL A 32 -1.13 9.16 -2.42
N LYS A 33 -1.19 10.34 -1.81
CA LYS A 33 -2.17 10.67 -0.76
C LYS A 33 -3.63 10.57 -1.23
N ARG A 34 -3.89 10.72 -2.52
CA ARG A 34 -5.23 10.55 -3.12
C ARG A 34 -5.53 9.10 -3.52
N GLY A 35 -4.51 8.25 -3.50
CA GLY A 35 -4.65 6.82 -3.79
C GLY A 35 -5.41 6.08 -2.69
N THR A 36 -5.83 4.86 -3.00
CA THR A 36 -6.45 3.95 -2.03
C THR A 36 -5.47 3.64 -0.90
N THR A 37 -6.01 3.45 0.30
CA THR A 37 -5.20 3.11 1.47
C THR A 37 -4.64 1.70 1.32
N ALA A 38 -3.32 1.58 1.45
CA ALA A 38 -2.63 0.31 1.57
C ALA A 38 -1.87 0.27 2.89
N VAL A 39 -1.86 -0.89 3.52
CA VAL A 39 -1.35 -1.14 4.86
C VAL A 39 -0.34 -2.26 4.82
N GLY A 40 0.73 -2.13 5.60
CA GLY A 40 1.69 -3.20 5.84
C GLY A 40 1.96 -3.36 7.34
N ILE A 41 2.00 -4.61 7.79
CA ILE A 41 2.27 -4.97 9.19
C ILE A 41 3.29 -6.10 9.22
N LYS A 42 4.34 -5.92 9.99
CA LYS A 42 5.39 -6.91 10.25
C LYS A 42 5.28 -7.41 11.68
N VAL A 43 5.18 -8.71 11.86
CA VAL A 43 5.18 -9.40 13.15
C VAL A 43 6.19 -10.55 13.14
N ASN A 44 6.50 -11.14 14.27
CA ASN A 44 7.48 -12.23 14.33
C ASN A 44 7.09 -13.45 13.48
N GLU A 45 5.79 -13.70 13.26
CA GLU A 45 5.29 -14.82 12.46
C GLU A 45 5.25 -14.55 10.95
N GLY A 46 5.41 -13.28 10.50
CA GLY A 46 5.37 -12.94 9.08
C GLY A 46 5.05 -11.48 8.80
N VAL A 47 4.64 -11.23 7.57
CA VAL A 47 4.19 -9.91 7.12
C VAL A 47 2.82 -9.99 6.48
N VAL A 48 2.05 -8.93 6.67
CA VAL A 48 0.71 -8.76 6.11
C VAL A 48 0.66 -7.49 5.27
N LEU A 49 0.06 -7.58 4.10
CA LEU A 49 -0.28 -6.45 3.24
C LEU A 49 -1.80 -6.41 3.06
N LEU A 50 -2.42 -5.25 3.26
CA LEU A 50 -3.86 -5.08 3.09
C LEU A 50 -4.14 -3.83 2.25
N VAL A 51 -5.16 -3.92 1.41
CA VAL A 51 -5.63 -2.77 0.62
C VAL A 51 -7.15 -2.78 0.56
N ASP A 52 -7.76 -1.62 0.72
CA ASP A 52 -9.16 -1.41 0.37
C ASP A 52 -9.25 -0.93 -1.09
N LYS A 53 -9.78 -1.80 -1.96
CA LYS A 53 -10.01 -1.48 -3.38
C LYS A 53 -11.31 -0.70 -3.50
N ARG A 54 -11.23 0.59 -3.78
CA ARG A 54 -12.43 1.39 -4.05
C ARG A 54 -13.00 1.03 -5.42
N VAL A 55 -14.02 0.20 -5.44
CA VAL A 55 -14.81 -0.09 -6.66
C VAL A 55 -15.90 0.98 -6.77
N THR A 56 -15.75 1.88 -7.72
CA THR A 56 -16.63 3.06 -7.89
C THR A 56 -17.86 2.78 -8.75
N SER A 57 -17.94 1.65 -9.43
CA SER A 57 -19.03 1.29 -10.32
C SER A 57 -19.30 -0.21 -10.29
N ARG A 58 -20.58 -0.59 -10.27
CA ARG A 58 -21.01 -1.99 -10.41
C ARG A 58 -20.66 -2.63 -11.78
N LEU A 59 -20.24 -1.81 -12.74
CA LEU A 59 -19.83 -2.28 -14.07
C LEU A 59 -18.35 -2.64 -14.15
N ILE A 60 -17.60 -2.42 -13.07
CA ILE A 60 -16.18 -2.78 -12.98
C ILE A 60 -16.06 -4.19 -12.37
N GLU A 61 -15.38 -5.07 -13.07
CA GLU A 61 -14.99 -6.36 -12.52
C GLU A 61 -14.00 -6.15 -11.38
N ALA A 62 -14.46 -6.31 -10.14
CA ALA A 62 -13.65 -6.04 -8.92
C ALA A 62 -12.33 -6.85 -8.90
N ASN A 63 -12.36 -8.07 -9.46
CA ASN A 63 -11.17 -8.92 -9.57
C ASN A 63 -10.14 -8.41 -10.59
N SER A 64 -10.53 -7.50 -11.50
CA SER A 64 -9.59 -6.87 -12.44
C SER A 64 -8.75 -5.78 -11.79
N ILE A 65 -9.18 -5.26 -10.64
CA ILE A 65 -8.43 -4.28 -9.85
C ILE A 65 -7.50 -5.03 -8.92
N GLU A 66 -6.21 -5.04 -9.25
CA GLU A 66 -5.16 -5.60 -8.40
C GLU A 66 -4.34 -4.48 -7.78
N LYS A 67 -4.13 -4.55 -6.46
CA LYS A 67 -3.36 -3.57 -5.69
C LYS A 67 -2.27 -4.21 -4.84
N ILE A 68 -2.39 -5.51 -4.59
CA ILE A 68 -1.35 -6.33 -3.97
C ILE A 68 -0.81 -7.27 -5.04
N PHE A 69 0.50 -7.24 -5.22
CA PHE A 69 1.20 -7.97 -6.27
C PHE A 69 2.23 -8.92 -5.66
N GLN A 70 2.27 -10.14 -6.15
CA GLN A 70 3.41 -11.01 -5.93
C GLN A 70 4.58 -10.55 -6.80
N ILE A 71 5.73 -10.35 -6.19
CA ILE A 71 6.98 -10.00 -6.88
C ILE A 71 7.82 -11.25 -7.07
N ASP A 72 8.05 -12.01 -6.02
CA ASP A 72 8.71 -13.31 -6.01
C ASP A 72 7.96 -14.22 -5.00
N ASP A 73 8.36 -15.46 -4.84
CA ASP A 73 7.71 -16.41 -3.93
C ASP A 73 7.63 -15.85 -2.50
N HIS A 74 8.70 -15.21 -2.03
CA HIS A 74 8.86 -14.67 -0.69
C HIS A 74 8.66 -13.14 -0.57
N ILE A 75 8.25 -12.46 -1.64
CA ILE A 75 8.08 -10.99 -1.68
C ILE A 75 6.75 -10.60 -2.30
N GLY A 76 6.01 -9.76 -1.59
CA GLY A 76 4.82 -9.07 -2.09
C GLY A 76 4.96 -7.56 -2.05
N ALA A 77 4.13 -6.86 -2.80
CA ALA A 77 4.05 -5.41 -2.77
C ALA A 77 2.60 -4.92 -2.80
N ALA A 78 2.29 -3.93 -1.96
CA ALA A 78 1.03 -3.19 -2.02
C ALA A 78 1.30 -1.77 -2.54
N THR A 79 0.33 -1.18 -3.24
CA THR A 79 0.54 0.06 -3.98
C THR A 79 -0.50 1.13 -3.66
N SER A 80 -0.08 2.40 -3.68
CA SER A 80 -0.97 3.56 -3.64
C SER A 80 -0.50 4.65 -4.59
N GLY A 81 -1.43 5.37 -5.22
CA GLY A 81 -1.18 6.38 -6.22
C GLY A 81 -1.57 5.95 -7.63
N LEU A 82 -0.80 6.36 -8.63
CA LEU A 82 -1.07 6.09 -10.05
C LEU A 82 -0.84 4.61 -10.39
N VAL A 83 -1.90 3.92 -10.79
CA VAL A 83 -1.88 2.46 -11.05
C VAL A 83 -0.91 2.07 -12.17
N ALA A 84 -0.83 2.87 -13.24
CA ALA A 84 0.08 2.59 -14.35
C ALA A 84 1.55 2.65 -13.92
N ASP A 85 1.90 3.62 -13.06
CA ASP A 85 3.23 3.77 -12.50
C ASP A 85 3.57 2.61 -11.55
N ALA A 86 2.60 2.21 -10.72
CA ALA A 86 2.75 1.07 -9.82
C ALA A 86 3.04 -0.22 -10.59
N ARG A 87 2.28 -0.50 -11.66
CA ARG A 87 2.52 -1.68 -12.51
C ARG A 87 3.91 -1.70 -13.13
N ALA A 88 4.38 -0.58 -13.65
CA ALA A 88 5.72 -0.48 -14.21
C ALA A 88 6.81 -0.80 -13.18
N LEU A 89 6.66 -0.33 -11.95
CA LEU A 89 7.60 -0.64 -10.86
C LEU A 89 7.51 -2.10 -10.39
N VAL A 90 6.30 -2.68 -10.33
CA VAL A 90 6.09 -4.10 -10.01
C VAL A 90 6.75 -4.99 -11.07
N ASP A 91 6.55 -4.71 -12.35
CA ASP A 91 7.15 -5.49 -13.43
C ASP A 91 8.68 -5.39 -13.39
N ARG A 92 9.21 -4.20 -13.09
CA ARG A 92 10.64 -4.02 -12.87
C ARG A 92 11.14 -4.83 -11.67
N ALA A 93 10.43 -4.81 -10.54
CA ALA A 93 10.79 -5.57 -9.35
C ALA A 93 10.85 -7.08 -9.63
N ARG A 94 9.89 -7.60 -10.38
CA ARG A 94 9.88 -9.00 -10.85
C ARG A 94 11.11 -9.32 -11.69
N VAL A 95 11.47 -8.44 -12.64
CA VAL A 95 12.67 -8.62 -13.47
C VAL A 95 13.93 -8.60 -12.60
N GLU A 96 14.07 -7.66 -11.67
CA GLU A 96 15.24 -7.59 -10.78
C GLU A 96 15.37 -8.85 -9.91
N SER A 97 14.25 -9.40 -9.43
CA SER A 97 14.22 -10.66 -8.66
C SER A 97 14.69 -11.84 -9.51
N GLN A 98 14.19 -11.98 -10.74
CA GLN A 98 14.59 -13.06 -11.63
C GLN A 98 16.05 -12.91 -12.11
N VAL A 99 16.51 -11.70 -12.38
CA VAL A 99 17.93 -11.44 -12.72
C VAL A 99 18.85 -11.84 -11.57
N ASN A 100 18.46 -11.56 -10.32
CA ASN A 100 19.22 -12.00 -9.14
C ASN A 100 19.31 -13.52 -9.08
N ARG A 101 18.17 -14.20 -9.22
CA ARG A 101 18.09 -15.69 -9.18
C ARG A 101 18.94 -16.33 -10.25
N VAL A 102 18.92 -15.81 -11.50
CA VAL A 102 19.74 -16.33 -12.60
C VAL A 102 21.23 -16.05 -12.41
N SER A 103 21.57 -14.91 -11.80
CA SER A 103 22.98 -14.49 -11.66
C SER A 103 23.68 -15.12 -10.47
N TYR A 104 22.96 -15.37 -9.38
CA TYR A 104 23.51 -15.79 -8.09
C TYR A 104 22.97 -17.13 -7.58
N ASP A 105 21.97 -17.71 -8.26
CA ASP A 105 21.28 -18.96 -7.87
C ASP A 105 20.63 -18.87 -6.46
N GLU A 106 20.22 -17.66 -6.07
CA GLU A 106 19.57 -17.39 -4.78
C GLU A 106 18.45 -16.34 -4.91
N PRO A 107 17.43 -16.39 -4.03
CA PRO A 107 16.40 -15.36 -3.96
C PRO A 107 17.00 -13.99 -3.64
N ILE A 108 16.41 -12.93 -4.21
CA ILE A 108 16.85 -11.56 -3.89
C ILE A 108 16.42 -11.18 -2.47
N GLY A 109 17.30 -10.50 -1.71
CA GLY A 109 16.93 -9.94 -0.41
C GLY A 109 15.88 -8.83 -0.56
N VAL A 110 14.94 -8.77 0.39
CA VAL A 110 13.83 -7.79 0.37
C VAL A 110 14.37 -6.36 0.40
N GLU A 111 15.40 -6.11 1.22
CA GLU A 111 16.06 -4.81 1.30
C GLU A 111 16.78 -4.45 0.00
N VAL A 112 17.48 -5.41 -0.60
CA VAL A 112 18.22 -5.22 -1.85
C VAL A 112 17.26 -4.84 -2.99
N LEU A 113 16.15 -5.57 -3.11
CA LEU A 113 15.11 -5.26 -4.09
C LEU A 113 14.53 -3.87 -3.87
N SER A 114 14.18 -3.55 -2.62
CA SER A 114 13.59 -2.26 -2.25
C SER A 114 14.53 -1.09 -2.60
N LYS A 115 15.84 -1.24 -2.33
CA LYS A 115 16.87 -0.26 -2.74
C LYS A 115 16.92 -0.08 -4.25
N LYS A 116 16.95 -1.17 -5.03
CA LYS A 116 16.97 -1.10 -6.50
C LYS A 116 15.75 -0.36 -7.06
N ILE A 117 14.57 -0.57 -6.50
CA ILE A 117 13.34 0.17 -6.88
C ILE A 117 13.44 1.64 -6.50
N CYS A 118 13.95 1.97 -5.32
CA CYS A 118 14.14 3.35 -4.89
C CYS A 118 15.20 4.08 -5.72
N ASP A 119 16.31 3.46 -6.05
CA ASP A 119 17.35 4.00 -6.93
C ASP A 119 16.77 4.31 -8.32
N HIS A 120 15.93 3.39 -8.83
CA HIS A 120 15.23 3.62 -10.09
C HIS A 120 14.28 4.83 -10.00
N LYS A 121 13.48 4.95 -8.94
CA LYS A 121 12.59 6.12 -8.73
C LYS A 121 13.39 7.41 -8.63
N GLN A 122 14.48 7.41 -7.88
CA GLN A 122 15.37 8.57 -7.69
C GLN A 122 15.95 9.06 -9.02
N THR A 123 16.31 8.16 -9.94
CA THR A 123 16.79 8.50 -11.28
C THR A 123 15.83 9.45 -12.00
N PHE A 124 14.51 9.26 -11.85
CA PHE A 124 13.49 10.10 -12.49
C PHE A 124 13.34 11.50 -11.85
N THR A 125 14.00 11.74 -10.74
CA THR A 125 14.09 13.08 -10.12
C THR A 125 15.34 13.86 -10.55
N GLN A 126 16.31 13.21 -11.21
CA GLN A 126 17.57 13.81 -11.62
C GLN A 126 17.68 14.09 -13.12
N TYR A 127 16.88 13.41 -13.96
CA TYR A 127 16.91 13.58 -15.40
C TYR A 127 15.76 14.44 -15.89
N GLY A 128 16.10 15.48 -16.69
CA GLY A 128 15.09 16.34 -17.33
C GLY A 128 14.28 15.57 -18.38
N GLY A 129 13.05 16.01 -18.59
CA GLY A 129 12.13 15.41 -19.56
C GLY A 129 11.33 14.20 -19.04
N THR A 130 11.60 13.77 -17.83
CA THR A 130 10.84 12.74 -17.13
C THR A 130 10.09 13.34 -15.93
N ARG A 131 9.02 12.69 -15.49
CA ARG A 131 8.38 13.03 -14.22
C ARG A 131 8.69 11.96 -13.17
N PRO A 132 8.66 12.27 -11.88
CA PRO A 132 8.70 11.28 -10.81
C PRO A 132 7.52 10.31 -10.92
N TYR A 133 7.70 9.09 -10.41
CA TYR A 133 6.61 8.13 -10.25
C TYR A 133 5.59 8.64 -9.23
N GLY A 134 4.32 8.73 -9.63
CA GLY A 134 3.22 9.17 -8.76
C GLY A 134 2.67 8.04 -7.89
N THR A 135 3.53 7.17 -7.38
CA THR A 135 3.13 6.00 -6.58
C THR A 135 4.14 5.71 -5.48
N SER A 136 3.66 5.21 -4.35
CA SER A 136 4.44 4.56 -3.29
C SER A 136 4.13 3.07 -3.27
N LEU A 137 5.12 2.28 -2.90
CA LEU A 137 5.00 0.85 -2.68
C LEU A 137 5.30 0.51 -1.23
N LEU A 138 4.54 -0.40 -0.66
CA LEU A 138 4.92 -1.18 0.51
C LEU A 138 5.46 -2.51 -0.02
N ILE A 139 6.75 -2.75 0.14
CA ILE A 139 7.42 -3.99 -0.25
C ILE A 139 7.65 -4.80 1.01
N ALA A 140 7.07 -5.98 1.07
CA ALA A 140 7.11 -6.85 2.23
C ALA A 140 7.58 -8.25 1.84
N GLY A 141 8.29 -8.92 2.74
CA GLY A 141 8.77 -10.27 2.50
C GLY A 141 9.43 -10.87 3.72
N VAL A 142 9.85 -12.12 3.58
CA VAL A 142 10.61 -12.84 4.61
C VAL A 142 11.99 -13.20 4.07
N GLU A 143 13.02 -12.68 4.72
CA GLU A 143 14.44 -12.88 4.40
C GLU A 143 15.11 -13.62 5.57
N ASP A 144 15.65 -14.81 5.35
CA ASP A 144 16.34 -15.62 6.37
C ASP A 144 15.60 -15.76 7.72
N GLN A 145 14.31 -16.07 7.68
CA GLN A 145 13.40 -16.15 8.83
C GLN A 145 13.07 -14.78 9.47
N THR A 146 13.49 -13.67 8.84
CA THR A 146 13.24 -12.33 9.36
C THR A 146 12.19 -11.64 8.46
N PRO A 147 11.02 -11.29 9.00
CA PRO A 147 10.04 -10.46 8.30
C PRO A 147 10.59 -9.06 8.05
N ARG A 148 10.39 -8.54 6.83
CA ARG A 148 10.83 -7.22 6.41
C ARG A 148 9.68 -6.45 5.77
N LEU A 149 9.58 -5.16 6.06
CA LEU A 149 8.56 -4.27 5.49
C LEU A 149 9.19 -2.91 5.17
N PHE A 150 9.16 -2.53 3.90
CA PHE A 150 9.72 -1.27 3.40
C PHE A 150 8.66 -0.40 2.75
N GLU A 151 8.72 0.91 3.00
CA GLU A 151 7.96 1.93 2.28
C GLU A 151 8.89 2.66 1.31
N THR A 152 8.46 2.81 0.05
CA THR A 152 9.16 3.57 -0.99
C THR A 152 8.41 4.87 -1.27
N ASP A 153 9.11 5.99 -1.29
CA ASP A 153 8.55 7.33 -1.59
C ASP A 153 8.78 7.71 -3.07
N PRO A 154 7.98 8.59 -3.68
CA PRO A 154 8.22 9.11 -5.03
C PRO A 154 9.61 9.73 -5.26
N SER A 155 10.26 10.24 -4.21
CA SER A 155 11.65 10.76 -4.29
C SER A 155 12.72 9.69 -4.41
N GLY A 156 12.37 8.41 -4.19
CA GLY A 156 13.31 7.31 -4.04
C GLY A 156 13.80 7.10 -2.60
N ALA A 157 13.22 7.79 -1.63
CA ALA A 157 13.51 7.50 -0.23
C ALA A 157 12.95 6.11 0.16
N LEU A 158 13.68 5.41 1.04
CA LEU A 158 13.36 4.09 1.55
C LEU A 158 13.39 4.12 3.07
N LEU A 159 12.33 3.60 3.69
CA LEU A 159 12.24 3.43 5.14
C LEU A 159 11.75 2.02 5.46
N GLU A 160 12.33 1.40 6.47
CA GLU A 160 11.83 0.15 7.03
C GLU A 160 10.89 0.45 8.20
N TYR A 161 9.75 -0.26 8.24
CA TYR A 161 8.73 -0.07 9.26
C TYR A 161 8.39 -1.38 9.97
N LYS A 162 7.88 -1.27 11.19
CA LYS A 162 7.18 -2.36 11.88
C LYS A 162 5.75 -2.47 11.37
N ALA A 163 5.05 -1.33 11.29
CA ALA A 163 3.74 -1.21 10.67
C ALA A 163 3.60 0.18 10.05
N THR A 164 2.98 0.27 8.90
CA THR A 164 2.77 1.55 8.19
C THR A 164 1.60 1.49 7.23
N ALA A 165 1.19 2.65 6.75
CA ALA A 165 0.19 2.77 5.70
C ALA A 165 0.60 3.84 4.68
N ILE A 166 0.11 3.71 3.45
CA ILE A 166 0.21 4.70 2.38
C ILE A 166 -1.18 5.01 1.82
N GLY A 167 -1.34 6.17 1.20
CA GLY A 167 -2.61 6.58 0.61
C GLY A 167 -3.45 7.47 1.52
N ALA A 168 -4.74 7.59 1.16
CA ALA A 168 -5.64 8.58 1.77
C ALA A 168 -5.90 8.37 3.27
N GLY A 169 -5.97 7.12 3.73
CA GLY A 169 -6.25 6.75 5.12
C GLY A 169 -5.01 6.57 5.99
N ARG A 170 -3.82 7.05 5.55
CA ARG A 170 -2.58 6.86 6.30
C ARG A 170 -2.68 7.34 7.76
N ALA A 171 -3.18 8.55 7.99
CA ALA A 171 -3.18 9.16 9.33
C ALA A 171 -4.00 8.35 10.35
N PRO A 172 -5.29 8.06 10.13
CA PRO A 172 -6.07 7.27 11.09
C PRO A 172 -5.55 5.84 11.25
N VAL A 173 -4.97 5.23 10.22
CA VAL A 173 -4.37 3.89 10.36
C VAL A 173 -3.15 3.93 11.27
N ILE A 174 -2.26 4.91 11.12
CA ILE A 174 -1.08 5.05 11.97
C ILE A 174 -1.47 5.26 13.44
N GLU A 175 -2.52 6.06 13.73
CA GLU A 175 -3.01 6.24 15.11
C GLU A 175 -3.42 4.90 15.75
N VAL A 176 -4.07 4.02 14.98
CA VAL A 176 -4.44 2.67 15.47
C VAL A 176 -3.19 1.83 15.73
N PHE A 177 -2.19 1.88 14.83
CA PHE A 177 -0.98 1.09 15.00
C PHE A 177 -0.12 1.55 16.17
N GLU A 178 0.01 2.85 16.38
CA GLU A 178 0.72 3.39 17.54
C GLU A 178 0.07 2.98 18.87
N ALA A 179 -1.25 2.76 18.89
CA ALA A 179 -1.98 2.36 20.08
C ALA A 179 -2.01 0.84 20.33
N GLU A 180 -2.08 0.03 19.25
CA GLU A 180 -2.47 -1.39 19.38
C GLU A 180 -1.40 -2.37 18.83
N TYR A 181 -0.35 -1.88 18.15
CA TYR A 181 0.67 -2.75 17.54
C TYR A 181 1.56 -3.43 18.60
N ASP A 182 1.73 -4.74 18.46
CA ASP A 182 2.73 -5.55 19.20
C ASP A 182 3.43 -6.50 18.20
N GLU A 183 4.74 -6.53 18.19
CA GLU A 183 5.52 -7.41 17.31
C GLU A 183 5.36 -8.91 17.61
N ASN A 184 4.88 -9.25 18.81
CA ASN A 184 4.65 -10.62 19.25
C ASN A 184 3.21 -11.12 19.01
N MET A 185 2.33 -10.27 18.44
CA MET A 185 1.00 -10.73 18.06
C MET A 185 1.09 -11.81 16.98
N SER A 186 0.07 -12.67 16.90
CA SER A 186 -0.03 -13.69 15.85
C SER A 186 -0.26 -13.05 14.48
N LEU A 187 0.00 -13.81 13.42
CA LEU A 187 -0.29 -13.35 12.06
C LEU A 187 -1.78 -13.05 11.86
N ASP A 188 -2.67 -13.85 12.46
CA ASP A 188 -4.12 -13.63 12.43
C ASP A 188 -4.52 -12.33 13.16
N ASP A 189 -3.90 -12.04 14.31
CA ASP A 189 -4.15 -10.78 15.03
C ASP A 189 -3.63 -9.58 14.23
N ALA A 190 -2.52 -9.71 13.52
CA ALA A 190 -2.02 -8.67 12.63
C ALA A 190 -2.96 -8.42 11.45
N ILE A 191 -3.56 -9.46 10.85
CA ILE A 191 -4.60 -9.32 9.83
C ILE A 191 -5.81 -8.59 10.41
N PHE A 192 -6.28 -9.02 11.59
CA PHE A 192 -7.41 -8.39 12.26
C PHE A 192 -7.14 -6.92 12.56
N LEU A 193 -5.97 -6.58 13.12
CA LEU A 193 -5.56 -5.20 13.39
C LEU A 193 -5.53 -4.35 12.11
N GLY A 194 -5.02 -4.90 11.01
CA GLY A 194 -4.99 -4.21 9.73
C GLY A 194 -6.38 -3.92 9.16
N ILE A 195 -7.30 -4.87 9.26
CA ILE A 195 -8.69 -4.69 8.81
C ILE A 195 -9.41 -3.69 9.73
N ASP A 196 -9.20 -3.75 11.06
CA ASP A 196 -9.75 -2.80 12.02
C ASP A 196 -9.29 -1.36 11.73
N ALA A 197 -8.01 -1.19 11.44
CA ALA A 197 -7.45 0.11 11.08
C ALA A 197 -8.03 0.65 9.76
N LEU A 198 -8.21 -0.21 8.75
CA LEU A 198 -8.87 0.16 7.50
C LEU A 198 -10.35 0.51 7.70
N TYR A 199 -11.05 -0.24 8.55
CA TYR A 199 -12.45 0.02 8.92
C TYR A 199 -12.60 1.42 9.55
N LYS A 200 -11.76 1.75 10.51
CA LYS A 200 -11.74 3.08 11.14
C LYS A 200 -11.38 4.18 10.13
N ALA A 201 -10.41 3.93 9.24
CA ALA A 201 -10.00 4.89 8.21
C ALA A 201 -11.06 5.12 7.11
N ALA A 202 -11.99 4.18 6.95
CA ALA A 202 -13.12 4.27 6.02
C ALA A 202 -14.43 4.73 6.70
N ASP A 203 -14.38 5.25 7.92
CA ASP A 203 -15.56 5.66 8.71
C ASP A 203 -16.62 4.53 8.81
N GLY A 204 -16.16 3.29 8.96
CA GLY A 204 -17.03 2.12 9.06
C GLY A 204 -17.64 1.64 7.73
N LYS A 205 -17.23 2.22 6.61
CA LYS A 205 -17.80 1.95 5.28
C LYS A 205 -16.85 1.16 4.40
N PHE A 206 -16.65 -0.10 4.71
CA PHE A 206 -15.95 -1.01 3.78
C PHE A 206 -16.80 -2.26 3.52
N LYS A 207 -16.48 -2.95 2.42
CA LYS A 207 -17.09 -4.23 2.07
C LYS A 207 -15.98 -5.29 2.00
N PRO A 208 -16.19 -6.50 2.53
CA PRO A 208 -15.18 -7.57 2.49
C PRO A 208 -14.68 -7.87 1.07
N GLU A 209 -15.56 -7.77 0.07
CA GLU A 209 -15.25 -8.01 -1.34
C GLU A 209 -14.27 -6.95 -1.92
N THR A 210 -14.16 -5.78 -1.27
CA THR A 210 -13.21 -4.75 -1.67
C THR A 210 -11.86 -4.87 -0.99
N LEU A 211 -11.76 -5.71 0.04
CA LEU A 211 -10.49 -5.95 0.72
C LEU A 211 -9.63 -6.95 -0.05
N GLU A 212 -8.38 -6.63 -0.19
CA GLU A 212 -7.34 -7.53 -0.69
C GLU A 212 -6.30 -7.68 0.41
N VAL A 213 -6.02 -8.93 0.79
CA VAL A 213 -5.07 -9.27 1.85
C VAL A 213 -4.03 -10.23 1.30
N GLY A 214 -2.77 -9.88 1.42
CA GLY A 214 -1.63 -10.73 1.10
C GLY A 214 -0.82 -11.02 2.37
N ILE A 215 -0.35 -12.23 2.51
CA ILE A 215 0.47 -12.65 3.65
C ILE A 215 1.72 -13.39 3.18
N ILE A 216 2.77 -13.28 3.98
CA ILE A 216 4.00 -14.07 3.82
C ILE A 216 4.38 -14.55 5.22
N PRO A 217 4.01 -15.80 5.59
CA PRO A 217 4.39 -16.37 6.87
C PRO A 217 5.90 -16.71 6.90
N VAL A 218 6.51 -16.66 8.08
CA VAL A 218 7.89 -17.11 8.27
C VAL A 218 8.03 -18.62 8.07
N SER A 219 6.96 -19.39 8.32
CA SER A 219 6.95 -20.86 8.30
C SER A 219 7.29 -21.45 6.94
N ASP A 220 6.73 -20.90 5.88
CA ASP A 220 6.89 -21.37 4.50
C ASP A 220 7.51 -20.35 3.57
N LYS A 221 7.48 -19.07 3.96
CA LYS A 221 7.99 -17.92 3.20
C LYS A 221 7.28 -17.70 1.86
N ASP A 222 6.13 -18.32 1.66
CA ASP A 222 5.38 -18.22 0.42
C ASP A 222 4.34 -17.10 0.49
N PHE A 223 4.42 -16.17 -0.45
CA PHE A 223 3.39 -15.15 -0.61
C PHE A 223 2.08 -15.82 -1.06
N ARG A 224 1.00 -15.52 -0.34
CA ARG A 224 -0.35 -15.86 -0.78
C ARG A 224 -1.34 -14.74 -0.53
N LYS A 225 -2.34 -14.64 -1.37
CA LYS A 225 -3.51 -13.80 -1.11
C LYS A 225 -4.57 -14.64 -0.39
N LEU A 226 -5.22 -14.02 0.59
CA LEU A 226 -6.40 -14.62 1.21
C LEU A 226 -7.56 -14.63 0.21
N THR A 227 -8.35 -15.68 0.27
CA THR A 227 -9.61 -15.78 -0.47
C THR A 227 -10.65 -14.84 0.14
N THR A 228 -11.70 -14.52 -0.62
CA THR A 228 -12.81 -13.70 -0.11
C THR A 228 -13.46 -14.32 1.14
N ASP A 229 -13.57 -15.64 1.17
CA ASP A 229 -14.14 -16.37 2.33
C ASP A 229 -13.26 -16.24 3.58
N GLU A 230 -11.93 -16.32 3.43
CA GLU A 230 -10.99 -16.09 4.54
C GLU A 230 -11.07 -14.65 5.06
N VAL A 231 -11.16 -13.67 4.15
CA VAL A 231 -11.31 -12.24 4.52
C VAL A 231 -12.65 -12.01 5.22
N GLN A 232 -13.73 -12.69 4.79
CA GLN A 232 -15.05 -12.57 5.40
C GLN A 232 -15.03 -12.96 6.88
N VAL A 233 -14.28 -14.00 7.26
CA VAL A 233 -14.16 -14.43 8.68
C VAL A 233 -13.61 -13.29 9.56
N PHE A 234 -12.62 -12.54 9.06
CA PHE A 234 -12.09 -11.39 9.80
C PHE A 234 -13.05 -10.21 9.78
N ALA A 235 -13.72 -9.96 8.67
CA ALA A 235 -14.73 -8.89 8.57
C ALA A 235 -15.89 -9.11 9.53
N ASP A 236 -16.38 -10.34 9.69
CA ASP A 236 -17.43 -10.68 10.64
C ASP A 236 -17.02 -10.38 12.09
N LYS A 237 -15.76 -10.63 12.45
CA LYS A 237 -15.21 -10.25 13.76
C LYS A 237 -15.20 -8.72 13.95
N ILE A 238 -14.91 -7.95 12.89
CA ILE A 238 -14.95 -6.48 12.93
C ILE A 238 -16.39 -5.99 13.11
N TYR A 239 -17.36 -6.53 12.35
CA TYR A 239 -18.76 -6.18 12.51
C TYR A 239 -19.33 -6.55 13.91
N ALA A 240 -18.86 -7.63 14.50
CA ALA A 240 -19.19 -7.98 15.88
C ALA A 240 -18.59 -6.99 16.90
N LYS A 241 -17.38 -6.45 16.63
CA LYS A 241 -16.73 -5.41 17.45
C LYS A 241 -17.43 -4.06 17.34
N TYR A 242 -17.97 -3.74 16.16
CA TYR A 242 -18.65 -2.47 15.87
C TYR A 242 -20.06 -2.72 15.33
N PRO A 243 -21.03 -3.12 16.19
CA PRO A 243 -22.41 -3.35 15.74
C PRO A 243 -23.00 -2.03 15.22
N LYS A 244 -23.56 -2.06 14.00
CA LYS A 244 -24.28 -0.91 13.43
C LYS A 244 -25.44 -0.55 14.35
N THR A 245 -25.56 0.72 14.70
CA THR A 245 -26.76 1.24 15.38
C THR A 245 -27.90 1.31 14.37
N ASP A 246 -29.14 1.04 14.80
CA ASP A 246 -30.34 0.97 13.94
C ASP A 246 -30.61 2.24 13.09
N GLU A 247 -30.01 3.37 13.43
CA GLU A 247 -30.08 4.63 12.67
C GLU A 247 -29.23 4.62 11.38
N GLU A 248 -28.15 3.85 11.33
CA GLU A 248 -27.27 3.76 10.16
C GLU A 248 -27.81 2.76 9.10
N SER A 249 -28.58 1.75 9.52
CA SER A 249 -29.17 0.77 8.61
C SER A 249 -30.28 1.39 7.73
N SER A 250 -31.01 2.39 8.25
CA SER A 250 -32.07 3.07 7.51
C SER A 250 -31.56 4.13 6.52
N ALA A 251 -30.32 4.59 6.65
CA ALA A 251 -29.73 5.59 5.76
C ALA A 251 -29.06 4.96 4.52
N ASP A 252 -28.58 3.73 4.62
CA ASP A 252 -27.99 2.99 3.48
C ASP A 252 -29.07 2.42 2.56
N ASP A 253 -30.19 1.90 3.10
CA ASP A 253 -31.35 1.41 2.32
C ASP A 253 -32.03 2.54 1.51
N ASN A 254 -32.04 3.77 2.02
CA ASN A 254 -32.61 4.92 1.29
C ASN A 254 -31.72 5.49 0.18
N LYS A 255 -30.40 5.21 0.22
CA LYS A 255 -29.48 5.65 -0.85
C LYS A 255 -29.40 4.67 -2.03
N GLU A 256 -29.72 3.40 -1.82
CA GLU A 256 -29.86 2.43 -2.91
C GLU A 256 -31.18 2.61 -3.67
N ALA A 257 -32.21 3.19 -3.03
CA ALA A 257 -33.52 3.43 -3.67
C ALA A 257 -33.57 4.71 -4.53
N ASP A 258 -32.68 5.69 -4.31
CA ASP A 258 -32.66 6.97 -5.05
C ASP A 258 -31.82 6.95 -6.33
N ILE A 259 -31.30 5.79 -6.76
CA ILE A 259 -30.52 5.65 -8.01
C ILE A 259 -31.34 5.01 -9.17
N ASP A 260 -32.62 4.79 -8.98
CA ASP A 260 -33.54 4.23 -9.97
C ASP A 260 -34.39 5.30 -10.69
N ILE A 261 -33.82 6.48 -11.08
CA ILE A 261 -34.45 7.38 -12.04
C ILE A 261 -33.42 7.91 -13.04
#